data_815231570a35cc8441dd6d8877103c71
#
_entry.id   815231570a35cc8441dd6d8877103c71
#
_cell.length_a   1.000
_cell.length_b   1.000
_cell.length_c   1.000
_cell.angle_alpha   90.00
_cell.angle_beta   90.00
_cell.angle_gamma   90.00
#
_symmetry.space_group_name_H-M   'P 1'
#
loop_
_entity.id
_entity.type
_entity.pdbx_description
1 polymer ?
#
loop_
_entity_poly.entity_id
_entity_poly.type
_entity_poly.pdbx_seq_one_letter_code
_entity_poly.pdbx_strand_id
1 'polypeptide(L)'
;MNVYESCPEITTEHLMLRLVHRADAGGLLKVYSDPKAQPFFNADNCTSDFRYTRLPEMIECVNMWMWSYEHGYFVRWTILHGETPVGTAEMFRRDDGPDGRGCGVLRIDLHSRYERGRVFDELLPALLPCCHRDFGCAQVLTKAFSGSGERLAALGRHGFVPAPGAVRCHDGTPILDYWVHRA
;
A
#
# COMPACT_ATOMS: atom_id res chain seq x y z
N MET A 1 4.91 -18.80 -7.46
CA MET A 1 6.02 -17.84 -7.79
C MET A 1 6.46 -17.20 -6.48
N ASN A 2 7.77 -17.08 -6.23
CA ASN A 2 8.23 -16.33 -5.05
C ASN A 2 8.32 -14.85 -5.42
N VAL A 3 7.47 -14.03 -4.83
CA VAL A 3 7.39 -12.58 -5.13
C VAL A 3 8.67 -11.82 -4.80
N TYR A 4 9.53 -12.37 -3.95
CA TYR A 4 10.83 -11.78 -3.58
C TYR A 4 11.98 -12.20 -4.50
N GLU A 5 11.79 -13.22 -5.34
CA GLU A 5 12.74 -13.58 -6.41
C GLU A 5 12.40 -12.86 -7.71
N SER A 6 11.11 -12.63 -7.94
CA SER A 6 10.61 -11.91 -9.11
C SER A 6 9.37 -11.12 -8.74
N CYS A 7 9.53 -9.81 -8.58
CA CYS A 7 8.40 -8.92 -8.30
C CYS A 7 7.45 -8.88 -9.49
N PRO A 8 6.16 -9.21 -9.31
CA PRO A 8 5.19 -9.11 -10.39
C PRO A 8 4.99 -7.65 -10.82
N GLU A 9 5.03 -7.42 -12.13
CA GLU A 9 4.55 -6.18 -12.72
C GLU A 9 3.06 -6.28 -12.96
N ILE A 10 2.31 -5.23 -12.66
CA ILE A 10 0.87 -5.17 -12.79
C ILE A 10 0.52 -4.00 -13.71
N THR A 11 -0.14 -4.29 -14.82
CA THR A 11 -0.60 -3.28 -15.77
C THR A 11 -2.12 -3.25 -15.78
N THR A 12 -2.67 -2.05 -15.72
CA THR A 12 -4.10 -1.76 -15.81
C THR A 12 -4.37 -0.89 -17.05
N GLU A 13 -5.55 -0.34 -17.18
CA GLU A 13 -5.89 0.53 -18.33
C GLU A 13 -5.04 1.82 -18.37
N HIS A 14 -4.84 2.43 -17.19
CA HIS A 14 -4.15 3.73 -17.09
C HIS A 14 -2.90 3.71 -16.21
N LEU A 15 -2.72 2.64 -15.43
CA LEU A 15 -1.65 2.58 -14.43
C LEU A 15 -0.74 1.37 -14.66
N MET A 16 0.51 1.52 -14.27
CA MET A 16 1.47 0.45 -14.19
C MET A 16 2.10 0.42 -12.79
N LEU A 17 2.23 -0.78 -12.24
CA LEU A 17 2.91 -1.02 -10.97
C LEU A 17 4.13 -1.89 -11.23
N ARG A 18 5.29 -1.41 -10.86
CA ARG A 18 6.54 -2.16 -10.88
C ARG A 18 7.32 -1.95 -9.59
N LEU A 19 8.25 -2.85 -9.30
CA LEU A 19 9.10 -2.70 -8.12
C LEU A 19 9.67 -1.28 -8.05
N VAL A 20 9.62 -0.70 -6.86
CA VAL A 20 10.17 0.62 -6.60
C VAL A 20 11.66 0.66 -6.94
N HIS A 21 12.10 1.75 -7.54
CA HIS A 21 13.48 1.94 -7.94
C HIS A 21 13.98 3.33 -7.50
N ARG A 22 15.29 3.45 -7.25
CA ARG A 22 15.91 4.71 -6.82
C ARG A 22 15.59 5.91 -7.73
N ALA A 23 15.44 5.68 -9.02
CA ALA A 23 15.07 6.73 -9.99
C ALA A 23 13.67 7.32 -9.73
N ASP A 24 12.81 6.61 -9.00
CA ASP A 24 11.45 7.07 -8.68
C ASP A 24 11.42 8.16 -7.60
N ALA A 25 12.51 8.30 -6.84
CA ALA A 25 12.55 9.16 -5.65
C ALA A 25 12.12 10.61 -5.93
N GLY A 26 12.50 11.18 -7.09
CA GLY A 26 12.09 12.54 -7.47
C GLY A 26 10.59 12.70 -7.71
N GLY A 27 9.95 11.69 -8.31
CA GLY A 27 8.51 11.65 -8.52
C GLY A 27 7.77 11.34 -7.22
N LEU A 28 8.26 10.38 -6.44
CA LEU A 28 7.69 9.99 -5.16
C LEU A 28 7.79 11.12 -4.12
N LEU A 29 8.83 11.94 -4.16
CA LEU A 29 8.91 13.12 -3.30
C LEU A 29 7.67 14.02 -3.49
N LYS A 30 7.17 14.20 -4.73
CA LYS A 30 5.96 14.99 -4.98
C LYS A 30 4.71 14.37 -4.36
N VAL A 31 4.66 13.03 -4.26
CA VAL A 31 3.58 12.30 -3.60
C VAL A 31 3.65 12.51 -2.10
N TYR A 32 4.80 12.23 -1.49
CA TYR A 32 4.98 12.23 -0.04
C TYR A 32 5.16 13.63 0.58
N SER A 33 5.41 14.65 -0.23
CA SER A 33 5.38 16.06 0.20
C SER A 33 4.03 16.74 0.00
N ASP A 34 3.04 16.07 -0.61
CA ASP A 34 1.71 16.62 -0.81
C ASP A 34 0.92 16.67 0.51
N PRO A 35 0.68 17.87 1.07
CA PRO A 35 -0.01 18.00 2.37
C PRO A 35 -1.47 17.53 2.33
N LYS A 36 -2.07 17.46 1.13
CA LYS A 36 -3.44 16.96 0.96
C LYS A 36 -3.51 15.44 0.90
N ALA A 37 -2.40 14.78 0.58
CA ALA A 37 -2.30 13.32 0.54
C ALA A 37 -1.93 12.73 1.91
N GLN A 38 -1.13 13.44 2.70
CA GLN A 38 -0.60 12.95 4.00
C GLN A 38 -1.65 12.35 4.94
N PRO A 39 -2.88 12.89 5.09
CA PRO A 39 -3.88 12.29 5.96
C PRO A 39 -4.33 10.87 5.55
N PHE A 40 -4.04 10.47 4.32
CA PHE A 40 -4.45 9.17 3.77
C PHE A 40 -3.33 8.12 3.79
N PHE A 41 -2.10 8.50 4.13
CA PHE A 41 -0.98 7.56 4.19
C PHE A 41 -1.09 6.64 5.40
N ASN A 42 -0.71 5.38 5.19
CA ASN A 42 -0.64 4.41 6.27
C ASN A 42 0.81 4.29 6.77
N ALA A 43 1.10 4.97 7.87
CA ALA A 43 2.40 4.92 8.55
C ALA A 43 2.42 3.96 9.76
N ASP A 44 1.40 3.13 9.95
CA ASP A 44 1.33 2.20 11.07
C ASP A 44 2.52 1.24 11.09
N ASN A 45 3.13 1.07 12.25
CA ASN A 45 4.36 0.29 12.44
C ASN A 45 5.59 0.81 11.66
N CYS A 46 5.56 2.03 11.17
CA CYS A 46 6.70 2.66 10.52
C CYS A 46 7.45 3.57 11.50
N THR A 47 8.75 3.70 11.29
CA THR A 47 9.61 4.64 12.06
C THR A 47 9.50 6.07 11.55
N SER A 48 8.85 6.28 10.40
CA SER A 48 8.64 7.56 9.73
C SER A 48 7.14 7.83 9.59
N ASP A 49 6.76 9.10 9.64
CA ASP A 49 5.40 9.58 9.35
C ASP A 49 5.17 9.84 7.84
N PHE A 50 6.14 9.48 7.00
CA PHE A 50 6.15 9.70 5.54
C PHE A 50 6.02 11.17 5.12
N ARG A 51 6.45 12.11 5.96
CA ARG A 51 6.49 13.54 5.62
C ARG A 51 7.86 13.93 5.09
N TYR A 52 8.10 13.59 3.84
CA TYR A 52 9.37 13.91 3.19
C TYR A 52 9.27 15.26 2.46
N THR A 53 10.25 16.11 2.69
CA THR A 53 10.32 17.45 2.07
C THR A 53 11.59 17.65 1.24
N ARG A 54 12.56 16.75 1.38
CA ARG A 54 13.87 16.86 0.70
C ARG A 54 14.17 15.59 -0.08
N LEU A 55 14.74 15.76 -1.26
CA LEU A 55 15.07 14.64 -2.13
C LEU A 55 16.04 13.60 -1.49
N PRO A 56 17.07 13.99 -0.74
CA PRO A 56 17.93 13.02 -0.07
C PRO A 56 17.16 12.08 0.89
N GLU A 57 16.21 12.62 1.65
CA GLU A 57 15.36 11.82 2.56
C GLU A 57 14.52 10.80 1.78
N MET A 58 13.95 11.21 0.66
CA MET A 58 13.18 10.30 -0.18
C MET A 58 14.05 9.23 -0.83
N ILE A 59 15.28 9.58 -1.23
CA ILE A 59 16.25 8.61 -1.75
C ILE A 59 16.60 7.56 -0.68
N GLU A 60 16.87 7.98 0.55
CA GLU A 60 17.16 7.07 1.67
C GLU A 60 15.98 6.14 1.95
N CYS A 61 14.76 6.69 1.92
CA CYS A 61 13.54 5.92 2.09
C CYS A 61 13.38 4.85 0.98
N VAL A 62 13.56 5.24 -0.28
CA VAL A 62 13.48 4.30 -1.42
C VAL A 62 14.57 3.23 -1.32
N ASN A 63 15.79 3.59 -0.94
CA ASN A 63 16.87 2.62 -0.73
C ASN A 63 16.51 1.61 0.37
N MET A 64 15.89 2.06 1.47
CA MET A 64 15.41 1.18 2.54
C MET A 64 14.29 0.24 2.03
N TRP A 65 13.38 0.72 1.18
CA TRP A 65 12.35 -0.13 0.58
C TRP A 65 12.93 -1.19 -0.36
N MET A 66 13.92 -0.83 -1.19
CA MET A 66 14.63 -1.78 -2.05
C MET A 66 15.37 -2.84 -1.21
N TRP A 67 16.08 -2.41 -0.17
CA TRP A 67 16.74 -3.31 0.77
C TRP A 67 15.73 -4.27 1.44
N SER A 68 14.57 -3.76 1.87
CA SER A 68 13.51 -4.57 2.48
C SER A 68 12.96 -5.64 1.53
N TYR A 69 12.82 -5.31 0.24
CA TYR A 69 12.45 -6.27 -0.78
C TYR A 69 13.50 -7.39 -0.94
N GLU A 70 14.77 -7.03 -1.03
CA GLU A 70 15.90 -7.98 -1.15
C GLU A 70 16.00 -8.93 0.06
N HIS A 71 15.51 -8.49 1.23
CA HIS A 71 15.50 -9.29 2.47
C HIS A 71 14.14 -9.96 2.75
N GLY A 72 13.19 -9.89 1.81
CA GLY A 72 11.92 -10.60 1.90
C GLY A 72 10.93 -10.03 2.93
N TYR A 73 11.06 -8.77 3.31
CA TYR A 73 10.17 -8.16 4.30
C TYR A 73 8.84 -7.71 3.70
N PHE A 74 8.88 -7.00 2.57
CA PHE A 74 7.71 -6.55 1.83
C PHE A 74 8.03 -6.26 0.37
N VAL A 75 7.01 -6.26 -0.45
CA VAL A 75 7.07 -5.74 -1.82
C VAL A 75 6.48 -4.35 -1.82
N ARG A 76 7.20 -3.38 -2.39
CA ARG A 76 6.66 -2.05 -2.66
C ARG A 76 6.76 -1.72 -4.14
N TRP A 77 5.61 -1.51 -4.74
CA TRP A 77 5.51 -1.05 -6.12
C TRP A 77 5.44 0.47 -6.18
N THR A 78 6.10 1.07 -7.16
CA THR A 78 5.76 2.42 -7.62
C THR A 78 4.55 2.31 -8.54
N ILE A 79 3.52 3.12 -8.27
CA ILE A 79 2.36 3.27 -9.14
C ILE A 79 2.67 4.41 -10.12
N LEU A 80 2.63 4.09 -11.40
CA LEU A 80 2.93 5.01 -12.50
C LEU A 80 1.66 5.31 -13.29
N HIS A 81 1.46 6.58 -13.66
CA HIS A 81 0.55 7.01 -14.71
C HIS A 81 1.38 7.54 -15.89
N GLY A 82 1.44 6.76 -16.97
CA GLY A 82 2.51 6.90 -17.95
C GLY A 82 3.88 6.66 -17.30
N GLU A 83 4.78 7.62 -17.42
CA GLU A 83 6.11 7.56 -16.77
C GLU A 83 6.17 8.27 -15.41
N THR A 84 5.06 8.85 -14.95
CA THR A 84 5.04 9.67 -13.74
C THR A 84 4.67 8.85 -12.52
N PRO A 85 5.52 8.78 -11.48
CA PRO A 85 5.16 8.23 -10.18
C PRO A 85 4.01 9.03 -9.56
N VAL A 86 2.91 8.34 -9.24
CA VAL A 86 1.70 8.93 -8.65
C VAL A 86 1.37 8.38 -7.27
N GLY A 87 2.11 7.36 -6.85
CA GLY A 87 1.94 6.73 -5.55
C GLY A 87 2.77 5.47 -5.39
N THR A 88 2.51 4.75 -4.30
CA THR A 88 3.05 3.41 -4.06
C THR A 88 1.95 2.47 -3.60
N ALA A 89 2.13 1.18 -3.89
CA ALA A 89 1.43 0.09 -3.21
C ALA A 89 2.46 -0.76 -2.47
N GLU A 90 2.15 -1.20 -1.25
CA GLU A 90 3.01 -2.11 -0.48
C GLU A 90 2.20 -3.31 -0.03
N MET A 91 2.83 -4.48 -0.08
CA MET A 91 2.23 -5.72 0.41
C MET A 91 3.22 -6.50 1.26
N PHE A 92 2.80 -6.91 2.45
CA PHE A 92 3.52 -7.82 3.33
C PHE A 92 2.56 -8.74 4.09
N ARG A 93 3.10 -9.81 4.67
CA ARG A 93 2.34 -10.77 5.47
C ARG A 93 2.52 -10.50 6.96
N ARG A 94 1.47 -10.83 7.70
CA ARG A 94 1.47 -10.89 9.17
C ARG A 94 0.84 -12.20 9.63
N ASP A 95 1.31 -12.73 10.73
CA ASP A 95 0.74 -13.95 11.35
C ASP A 95 -0.46 -13.62 12.25
N ASP A 96 -0.60 -12.36 12.66
CA ASP A 96 -1.61 -11.86 13.60
C ASP A 96 -2.62 -10.93 12.90
N GLY A 97 -3.61 -11.49 12.26
CA GLY A 97 -4.76 -10.73 11.75
C GLY A 97 -5.82 -10.46 12.82
N PRO A 98 -6.85 -9.62 12.50
CA PRO A 98 -7.89 -9.23 13.46
C PRO A 98 -8.75 -10.38 13.99
N ASP A 99 -8.75 -11.52 13.33
CA ASP A 99 -9.43 -12.75 13.75
C ASP A 99 -8.45 -13.84 14.23
N GLY A 100 -7.21 -13.48 14.54
CA GLY A 100 -6.16 -14.38 15.00
C GLY A 100 -5.54 -15.26 13.91
N ARG A 101 -5.87 -15.04 12.64
CA ARG A 101 -5.29 -15.74 11.49
C ARG A 101 -4.32 -14.85 10.74
N GLY A 102 -3.36 -15.45 10.05
CA GLY A 102 -2.43 -14.74 9.18
C GLY A 102 -3.15 -13.94 8.09
N CYS A 103 -2.63 -12.78 7.77
CA CYS A 103 -3.18 -11.86 6.78
C CYS A 103 -2.09 -11.20 5.95
N GLY A 104 -2.51 -10.63 4.83
CA GLY A 104 -1.73 -9.66 4.09
C GLY A 104 -2.12 -8.24 4.51
N VAL A 105 -1.18 -7.32 4.51
CA VAL A 105 -1.45 -5.89 4.67
C VAL A 105 -1.11 -5.20 3.36
N LEU A 106 -2.11 -4.62 2.73
CA LEU A 106 -2.00 -3.82 1.52
C LEU A 106 -2.07 -2.34 1.89
N ARG A 107 -1.00 -1.61 1.66
CA ARG A 107 -0.97 -0.14 1.78
C ARG A 107 -0.99 0.48 0.41
N ILE A 108 -1.78 1.53 0.22
CA ILE A 108 -1.84 2.29 -1.03
C ILE A 108 -1.75 3.76 -0.65
N ASP A 109 -0.63 4.38 -1.01
CA ASP A 109 -0.36 5.80 -0.80
C ASP A 109 -0.35 6.50 -2.16
N LEU A 110 -1.23 7.48 -2.34
CA LEU A 110 -1.41 8.19 -3.62
C LEU A 110 -1.20 9.69 -3.43
N HIS A 111 -0.70 10.37 -4.43
CA HIS A 111 -0.81 11.82 -4.53
C HIS A 111 -2.30 12.22 -4.51
N SER A 112 -2.66 13.32 -3.86
CA SER A 112 -4.06 13.72 -3.62
C SER A 112 -4.93 13.81 -4.88
N ARG A 113 -4.35 14.09 -6.04
CA ARG A 113 -5.07 14.09 -7.33
C ARG A 113 -5.57 12.71 -7.72
N TYR A 114 -4.90 11.65 -7.24
CA TYR A 114 -5.19 10.25 -7.53
C TYR A 114 -5.94 9.56 -6.39
N GLU A 115 -6.17 10.23 -5.27
CA GLU A 115 -7.02 9.75 -4.19
C GLU A 115 -8.50 9.87 -4.62
N ARG A 116 -8.90 9.04 -5.59
CA ARG A 116 -10.20 9.03 -6.26
C ARG A 116 -10.74 7.62 -6.36
N GLY A 117 -12.05 7.46 -6.18
CA GLY A 117 -12.73 6.17 -6.25
C GLY A 117 -12.38 5.37 -7.51
N ARG A 118 -12.37 6.00 -8.68
CA ARG A 118 -12.01 5.37 -9.96
C ARG A 118 -10.59 4.78 -9.99
N VAL A 119 -9.64 5.41 -9.28
CA VAL A 119 -8.26 4.91 -9.20
C VAL A 119 -8.21 3.64 -8.35
N PHE A 120 -8.95 3.60 -7.24
CA PHE A 120 -9.10 2.39 -6.44
C PHE A 120 -9.89 1.30 -7.18
N ASP A 121 -10.91 1.66 -7.97
CA ASP A 121 -11.67 0.73 -8.81
C ASP A 121 -10.77 0.05 -9.86
N GLU A 122 -9.68 0.70 -10.25
CA GLU A 122 -8.69 0.14 -11.17
C GLU A 122 -7.59 -0.65 -10.43
N LEU A 123 -7.08 -0.16 -9.30
CA LEU A 123 -5.99 -0.76 -8.54
C LEU A 123 -6.41 -2.03 -7.79
N LEU A 124 -7.57 -2.02 -7.12
CA LEU A 124 -7.97 -3.12 -6.24
C LEU A 124 -8.18 -4.43 -6.99
N PRO A 125 -8.92 -4.48 -8.13
CA PRO A 125 -9.06 -5.72 -8.90
C PRO A 125 -7.74 -6.26 -9.44
N ALA A 126 -6.77 -5.38 -9.69
CA ALA A 126 -5.46 -5.77 -10.19
C ALA A 126 -4.52 -6.29 -9.09
N LEU A 127 -4.60 -5.71 -7.89
CA LEU A 127 -3.74 -6.07 -6.74
C LEU A 127 -4.26 -7.29 -5.96
N LEU A 128 -5.57 -7.42 -5.76
CA LEU A 128 -6.14 -8.49 -4.94
C LEU A 128 -5.76 -9.90 -5.39
N PRO A 129 -5.79 -10.24 -6.71
CA PRO A 129 -5.35 -11.56 -7.17
C PRO A 129 -3.88 -11.86 -6.79
N CYS A 130 -2.99 -10.87 -6.89
CA CYS A 130 -1.61 -11.00 -6.46
C CYS A 130 -1.52 -11.23 -4.95
N CYS A 131 -2.23 -10.43 -4.14
CA CYS A 131 -2.25 -10.56 -2.68
C CYS A 131 -2.71 -11.97 -2.24
N HIS A 132 -3.78 -12.48 -2.82
CA HIS A 132 -4.31 -13.80 -2.45
C HIS A 132 -3.47 -14.96 -2.99
N ARG A 133 -3.12 -14.92 -4.28
CA ARG A 133 -2.43 -16.03 -4.95
C ARG A 133 -0.93 -16.03 -4.69
N ASP A 134 -0.26 -14.89 -4.96
CA ASP A 134 1.20 -14.87 -4.99
C ASP A 134 1.79 -14.68 -3.59
N PHE A 135 1.11 -13.93 -2.71
CA PHE A 135 1.43 -13.85 -1.29
C PHE A 135 0.76 -14.94 -0.44
N GLY A 136 -0.19 -15.71 -0.98
CA GLY A 136 -0.86 -16.79 -0.29
C GLY A 136 -1.69 -16.34 0.91
N CYS A 137 -2.30 -15.16 0.85
CA CYS A 137 -3.08 -14.59 1.95
C CYS A 137 -4.56 -14.92 1.80
N ALA A 138 -5.17 -15.60 2.79
CA ALA A 138 -6.60 -15.84 2.82
C ALA A 138 -7.41 -14.56 3.08
N GLN A 139 -6.80 -13.59 3.73
CA GLN A 139 -7.39 -12.27 3.98
C GLN A 139 -6.37 -11.17 3.73
N VAL A 140 -6.86 -10.03 3.23
CA VAL A 140 -6.07 -8.83 2.93
C VAL A 140 -6.67 -7.66 3.72
N LEU A 141 -5.83 -7.00 4.49
CA LEU A 141 -6.17 -5.81 5.26
C LEU A 141 -5.71 -4.56 4.52
N THR A 142 -6.50 -3.51 4.57
CA THR A 142 -6.07 -2.17 4.14
C THR A 142 -6.67 -1.11 5.07
N LYS A 143 -5.98 0.00 5.26
CA LYS A 143 -6.44 1.09 6.11
C LYS A 143 -7.15 2.16 5.28
N ALA A 144 -8.27 2.67 5.79
CA ALA A 144 -8.95 3.81 5.20
C ALA A 144 -9.59 4.67 6.30
N PHE A 145 -9.16 5.90 6.40
CA PHE A 145 -9.68 6.87 7.36
C PHE A 145 -11.13 7.23 7.04
N SER A 146 -11.90 7.55 8.07
CA SER A 146 -13.33 7.89 7.94
C SER A 146 -13.59 9.09 7.01
N GLY A 147 -12.61 9.99 6.86
CA GLY A 147 -12.71 11.15 5.93
C GLY A 147 -12.40 10.81 4.46
N SER A 148 -11.97 9.59 4.14
CA SER A 148 -11.63 9.17 2.77
C SER A 148 -12.82 8.55 2.03
N GLY A 149 -13.91 9.31 1.87
CA GLY A 149 -15.19 8.80 1.35
C GLY A 149 -15.09 8.07 0.00
N GLU A 150 -14.27 8.56 -0.94
CA GLU A 150 -14.08 7.91 -2.23
C GLU A 150 -13.35 6.57 -2.09
N ARG A 151 -12.30 6.48 -1.25
CA ARG A 151 -11.59 5.23 -0.95
C ARG A 151 -12.51 4.24 -0.25
N LEU A 152 -13.24 4.67 0.78
CA LEU A 152 -14.18 3.82 1.52
C LEU A 152 -15.26 3.24 0.60
N ALA A 153 -15.84 4.06 -0.28
CA ALA A 153 -16.84 3.60 -1.23
C ALA A 153 -16.24 2.57 -2.23
N ALA A 154 -15.02 2.80 -2.71
CA ALA A 154 -14.33 1.85 -3.59
C ALA A 154 -14.02 0.53 -2.86
N LEU A 155 -13.51 0.58 -1.63
CA LEU A 155 -13.28 -0.63 -0.83
C LEU A 155 -14.55 -1.47 -0.70
N GLY A 156 -15.69 -0.83 -0.37
CA GLY A 156 -16.97 -1.54 -0.29
C GLY A 156 -17.41 -2.17 -1.61
N ARG A 157 -17.23 -1.49 -2.74
CA ARG A 157 -17.52 -2.06 -4.07
C ARG A 157 -16.68 -3.29 -4.41
N HIS A 158 -15.46 -3.33 -3.89
CA HIS A 158 -14.51 -4.43 -4.13
C HIS A 158 -14.47 -5.46 -3.00
N GLY A 159 -15.58 -5.58 -2.22
CA GLY A 159 -15.76 -6.66 -1.27
C GLY A 159 -15.03 -6.51 0.06
N PHE A 160 -14.41 -5.37 0.33
CA PHE A 160 -13.89 -5.09 1.65
C PHE A 160 -15.02 -4.72 2.62
N VAL A 161 -14.88 -5.17 3.84
CA VAL A 161 -15.75 -4.80 4.97
C VAL A 161 -14.90 -4.28 6.12
N PRO A 162 -15.44 -3.47 7.04
CA PRO A 162 -14.72 -3.08 8.25
C PRO A 162 -14.17 -4.31 8.98
N ALA A 163 -12.92 -4.25 9.44
CA ALA A 163 -12.30 -5.35 10.17
C ALA A 163 -13.07 -5.60 11.48
N PRO A 164 -13.31 -6.88 11.85
CA PRO A 164 -14.11 -7.23 13.01
C PRO A 164 -13.41 -6.94 14.36
N GLY A 165 -12.14 -6.56 14.32
CA GLY A 165 -11.34 -6.26 15.50
C GLY A 165 -10.17 -5.34 15.16
N ALA A 166 -9.50 -4.87 16.20
CA ALA A 166 -8.33 -4.03 16.05
C ALA A 166 -7.13 -4.85 15.52
N VAL A 167 -6.46 -4.30 14.52
CA VAL A 167 -5.09 -4.70 14.19
C VAL A 167 -4.17 -4.11 15.25
N ARG A 168 -3.07 -4.77 15.59
CA ARG A 168 -2.16 -4.27 16.61
C ARG A 168 -0.80 -3.90 16.04
N CYS A 169 -0.23 -2.81 16.52
CA CYS A 169 1.17 -2.47 16.32
C CYS A 169 2.09 -3.47 17.03
N HIS A 170 3.39 -3.42 16.74
CA HIS A 170 4.40 -4.26 17.41
C HIS A 170 4.46 -4.03 18.93
N ASP A 171 4.13 -2.84 19.40
CA ASP A 171 4.05 -2.47 20.82
C ASP A 171 2.70 -2.85 21.48
N GLY A 172 1.79 -3.49 20.73
CA GLY A 172 0.46 -3.87 21.18
C GLY A 172 -0.61 -2.79 21.06
N THR A 173 -0.25 -1.57 20.65
CA THR A 173 -1.22 -0.48 20.44
C THR A 173 -2.29 -0.88 19.41
N PRO A 174 -3.60 -0.74 19.72
CA PRO A 174 -4.63 -1.05 18.76
C PRO A 174 -4.67 -0.01 17.64
N ILE A 175 -4.74 -0.49 16.41
CA ILE A 175 -4.88 0.32 15.21
C ILE A 175 -6.31 0.15 14.70
N LEU A 176 -6.95 1.28 14.42
CA LEU A 176 -8.32 1.34 13.92
C LEU A 176 -8.35 1.59 12.41
N ASP A 177 -9.56 1.68 11.85
CA ASP A 177 -9.82 2.05 10.46
C ASP A 177 -9.31 1.03 9.42
N TYR A 178 -9.11 -0.23 9.83
CA TYR A 178 -8.80 -1.30 8.90
C TYR A 178 -10.06 -1.93 8.29
N TRP A 179 -9.94 -2.27 7.04
CA TRP A 179 -10.91 -3.01 6.25
C TRP A 179 -10.29 -4.34 5.80
N VAL A 180 -11.11 -5.37 5.69
CA VAL A 180 -10.67 -6.72 5.34
C VAL A 180 -11.41 -7.21 4.09
N HIS A 181 -10.64 -7.76 3.15
CA HIS A 181 -11.12 -8.57 2.03
C HIS A 181 -10.77 -10.02 2.27
N ARG A 182 -11.68 -10.94 1.97
CA ARG A 182 -11.46 -12.38 2.06
C ARG A 182 -11.56 -13.01 0.67
N ALA A 183 -10.66 -13.99 0.40
CA ALA A 183 -10.69 -14.79 -0.83
C ALA A 183 -11.97 -15.62 -0.92
#